data_952cd0bc7319845946f582ed015c4567
#
_entry.id   952cd0bc7319845946f582ed015c4567
#
_cell.length_a   1.000
_cell.length_b   1.000
_cell.length_c   1.000
_cell.angle_alpha   90.00
_cell.angle_beta   90.00
_cell.angle_gamma   90.00
#
_symmetry.space_group_name_H-M   'P 1'
#
loop_
_entity.id
_entity.type
_entity.pdbx_description
1 polymer ?
#
loop_
_entity_poly.entity_id
_entity_poly.type
_entity_poly.pdbx_seq_one_letter_code
_entity_poly.pdbx_strand_id
1 'polypeptide(L)' 'MARAMFEYTKTVLHKVSFDVTLFCKEVKKALQRLLPYEIEELKLYIFSLIRQNPELNQCLIYLNP' A
#
# COMPACT_ATOMS: atom_id res chain seq x y z
N MET A 1 -13.16 -11.11 11.43
CA MET A 1 -13.22 -11.34 9.99
C MET A 1 -11.85 -11.30 9.38
N ALA A 2 -11.65 -12.11 8.38
CA ALA A 2 -10.33 -12.29 7.78
C ALA A 2 -9.76 -11.03 7.12
N ARG A 3 -10.60 -10.05 6.82
CA ARG A 3 -10.16 -8.85 6.09
C ARG A 3 -9.82 -7.65 6.98
N ALA A 4 -9.87 -7.82 8.29
CA ALA A 4 -9.64 -6.70 9.19
C ALA A 4 -8.28 -6.04 8.98
N MET A 5 -7.22 -6.85 8.86
CA MET A 5 -5.87 -6.31 8.64
C MET A 5 -5.76 -5.64 7.28
N PHE A 6 -6.40 -6.20 6.27
CA PHE A 6 -6.39 -5.63 4.93
C PHE A 6 -7.06 -4.25 4.92
N GLU A 7 -8.24 -4.15 5.54
CA GLU A 7 -8.96 -2.88 5.59
C GLU A 7 -8.21 -1.84 6.41
N TYR A 8 -7.62 -2.28 7.52
CA TYR A 8 -6.80 -1.39 8.34
C TYR A 8 -5.62 -0.86 7.53
N THR A 9 -4.97 -1.74 6.78
CA THR A 9 -3.82 -1.35 5.96
C THR A 9 -4.20 -0.28 4.94
N LYS A 10 -5.36 -0.46 4.29
CA LYS A 10 -5.84 0.53 3.32
C LYS A 10 -6.05 1.89 3.99
N THR A 11 -6.64 1.88 5.19
CA THR A 11 -6.87 3.11 5.93
C THR A 11 -5.56 3.81 6.26
N VAL A 12 -4.56 3.06 6.71
CA VAL A 12 -3.26 3.62 7.03
C VAL A 12 -2.60 4.22 5.79
N LEU A 13 -2.61 3.48 4.69
CA LEU A 13 -2.01 3.95 3.44
C LEU A 13 -2.64 5.25 2.98
N HIS A 14 -3.96 5.35 3.10
CA HIS A 14 -4.65 6.56 2.72
C HIS A 14 -4.21 7.74 3.59
N LYS A 15 -4.08 7.51 4.89
CA LYS A 15 -3.68 8.56 5.82
C LYS A 15 -2.28 9.08 5.58
N VAL A 16 -1.36 8.21 5.17
CA VAL A 16 0.03 8.61 4.96
C VAL A 16 0.35 8.92 3.50
N SER A 17 -0.66 8.99 2.66
CA SER A 17 -0.43 9.21 1.24
C SER A 17 0.16 10.60 0.92
N PHE A 18 0.12 11.51 1.89
CA PHE A 18 0.72 12.83 1.74
C PHE A 18 2.24 12.81 1.92
N ASP A 19 2.79 11.72 2.44
CA ASP A 19 4.21 11.63 2.75
C ASP A 19 4.78 10.36 2.13
N VAL A 20 5.59 10.53 1.08
CA VAL A 20 6.14 9.41 0.32
C VAL A 20 6.93 8.46 1.20
N THR A 21 7.76 8.98 2.09
CA THR A 21 8.59 8.15 2.95
C THR A 21 7.74 7.26 3.86
N LEU A 22 6.74 7.84 4.50
CA LEU A 22 5.85 7.07 5.37
C LEU A 22 5.03 6.08 4.56
N PHE A 23 4.57 6.50 3.38
CA PHE A 23 3.78 5.63 2.53
C PHE A 23 4.58 4.38 2.13
N CYS A 24 5.81 4.56 1.68
CA CYS A 24 6.66 3.44 1.29
C CYS A 24 6.94 2.52 2.47
N LYS A 25 7.13 3.09 3.65
CA LYS A 25 7.34 2.29 4.86
C LYS A 25 6.14 1.40 5.15
N GLU A 26 4.94 1.97 5.05
CA GLU A 26 3.73 1.19 5.32
C GLU A 26 3.48 0.14 4.24
N VAL A 27 3.82 0.44 3.00
CA VAL A 27 3.73 -0.55 1.93
C VAL A 27 4.63 -1.74 2.23
N LYS A 28 5.87 -1.49 2.66
CA LYS A 28 6.79 -2.56 3.01
C LYS A 28 6.25 -3.42 4.15
N LYS A 29 5.68 -2.78 5.16
CA LYS A 29 5.09 -3.52 6.27
C LYS A 29 3.94 -4.40 5.80
N ALA A 30 3.10 -3.86 4.92
CA ALA A 30 1.97 -4.60 4.40
C ALA A 30 2.42 -5.85 3.65
N LEU A 31 3.49 -5.74 2.87
CA LEU A 31 4.01 -6.88 2.12
C LEU A 31 4.45 -8.02 3.03
N GLN A 32 4.84 -7.69 4.26
CA GLN A 32 5.27 -8.70 5.22
C GLN A 32 4.12 -9.29 6.02
N ARG A 33 2.98 -8.60 6.09
CA ARG A 33 1.87 -9.01 6.95
C ARG A 33 0.71 -9.65 6.22
N LEU A 34 0.48 -9.23 4.97
CA LEU A 34 -0.68 -9.70 4.22
C LEU A 34 -0.38 -10.97 3.45
N LEU A 35 -1.45 -11.72 3.19
CA LEU A 35 -1.36 -12.92 2.36
C LEU A 35 -1.15 -12.52 0.89
N PRO A 36 -0.55 -13.41 0.08
CA PRO A 36 -0.26 -13.07 -1.32
C PRO A 36 -1.45 -12.55 -2.10
N TYR A 37 -2.63 -13.14 -1.94
CA TYR A 37 -3.78 -12.69 -2.69
C TYR A 37 -4.27 -11.31 -2.21
N GLU A 38 -4.05 -11.02 -0.93
CA GLU A 38 -4.39 -9.70 -0.39
C GLU A 38 -3.45 -8.63 -0.93
N ILE A 39 -2.19 -9.01 -1.12
CA ILE A 39 -1.21 -8.09 -1.68
C ILE A 39 -1.59 -7.73 -3.11
N GLU A 40 -2.07 -8.70 -3.89
CA GLU A 40 -2.50 -8.41 -5.26
C GLU A 40 -3.67 -7.44 -5.29
N GLU A 41 -4.62 -7.60 -4.39
CA GLU A 41 -5.72 -6.65 -4.29
C GLU A 41 -5.23 -5.28 -3.84
N LEU A 42 -4.31 -5.27 -2.89
CA LEU A 42 -3.78 -4.02 -2.36
C LEU A 42 -3.04 -3.22 -3.44
N LYS A 43 -2.38 -3.91 -4.36
CA LYS A 43 -1.70 -3.24 -5.47
C LYS A 43 -2.65 -2.35 -6.26
N LEU A 44 -3.85 -2.84 -6.51
CA LEU A 44 -4.84 -2.05 -7.25
C LEU A 44 -5.18 -0.76 -6.50
N TYR A 45 -5.31 -0.87 -5.19
CA TYR A 45 -5.60 0.28 -4.36
C TYR A 45 -4.43 1.26 -4.37
N ILE A 46 -3.21 0.73 -4.25
CA ILE A 46 -2.00 1.55 -4.27
C ILE A 46 -1.87 2.29 -5.60
N PHE A 47 -2.14 1.61 -6.71
CA PHE A 47 -2.09 2.27 -8.02
C PHE A 47 -3.10 3.41 -8.12
N SER A 48 -4.26 3.24 -7.51
CA SER A 48 -5.26 4.30 -7.50
C SER A 48 -4.77 5.53 -6.71
N LEU A 49 -4.06 5.30 -5.59
CA LEU A 49 -3.48 6.39 -4.83
C LEU A 49 -2.35 7.08 -5.60
N ILE A 50 -1.56 6.31 -6.34
CA ILE A 50 -0.49 6.85 -7.16
C ILE A 50 -1.05 7.75 -8.27
N ARG A 51 -2.20 7.40 -8.81
CA ARG A 51 -2.86 8.27 -9.80
C ARG A 51 -3.19 9.63 -9.23
N GLN A 52 -3.62 9.66 -7.97
CA GLN A 52 -3.97 10.89 -7.31
C GLN A 52 -2.74 11.68 -6.89
N ASN A 53 -1.66 10.96 -6.57
CA ASN A 53 -0.42 11.57 -6.13
C ASN A 53 0.76 10.82 -6.75
N PRO A 54 1.22 11.25 -7.94
CA PRO A 54 2.27 10.55 -8.69
C PRO A 54 3.59 10.36 -7.93
N GLU A 55 3.86 11.18 -6.92
CA GLU A 55 5.08 11.03 -6.14
C GLU A 55 5.17 9.66 -5.47
N LEU A 56 4.03 9.04 -5.18
CA LEU A 56 3.98 7.74 -4.54
C LEU A 56 4.53 6.63 -5.44
N ASN A 57 4.73 6.95 -6.71
CA ASN A 57 5.31 6.04 -7.69
C ASN A 57 6.65 5.45 -7.22
N GLN A 58 7.37 6.16 -6.37
CA GLN A 58 8.63 5.70 -5.84
C GLN A 58 8.52 4.40 -5.06
N CYS A 59 7.33 4.06 -4.59
CA CYS A 59 7.12 2.84 -3.81
C CYS A 59 6.94 1.61 -4.68
N LEU A 60 6.83 1.77 -5.99
CA LEU A 60 6.61 0.62 -6.88
C LEU A 60 7.75 -0.37 -6.86
N ILE A 61 8.95 0.06 -6.51
CA ILE A 61 10.10 -0.86 -6.44
C ILE A 61 9.87 -1.97 -5.41
N TYR A 62 9.03 -1.72 -4.40
CA TYR A 62 8.73 -2.73 -3.40
C TYR A 62 7.66 -3.72 -3.86
N LEU A 63 6.87 -3.32 -4.86
CA LEU A 63 5.80 -4.16 -5.38
C LEU A 63 6.26 -5.00 -6.57
N ASN A 64 7.29 -4.55 -7.27
CA ASN A 64 7.81 -5.22 -8.47
C ASN A 64 9.31 -5.43 -8.33
N PRO A 65 9.71 -6.39 -7.48
CA PRO A 65 11.13 -6.65 -7.22
C PRO A 65 11.90 -7.17 -8.43
#